data_dc1f57a2c34bb297921ccb92de63a56e
#
_entry.id   dc1f57a2c34bb297921ccb92de63a56e
#
_cell.length_a   1.000
_cell.length_b   1.000
_cell.length_c   1.000
_cell.angle_alpha   90.00
_cell.angle_beta   90.00
_cell.angle_gamma   90.00
#
_symmetry.space_group_name_H-M   'P 1'
#
loop_
_entity.id
_entity.type
_entity.pdbx_description
1 polymer ?
#
loop_
_entity_poly.entity_id
_entity_poly.type
_entity_poly.pdbx_seq_one_letter_code
_entity_poly.pdbx_strand_id
1 'polypeptide(L)'
;MEKPNIKWYEDDELTIGFSEAPHVCVRYILPSSTPDEVKSIKKYPFICKTTLKVKLFDHEKEEIYDFIIPKGYCFDGASIPKFFHRVIGANTDNKFLIAALIHDWMCEHHDCVGNDRAFSSKVFNALLEVSEVNPFKRFLMKHSVNIFQIFQGWDET
;
A
#
# COMPACT_ATOMS: atom_id res chain seq x y z
N MET A 1 -10.12 -13.83 16.98
CA MET A 1 -9.63 -13.12 15.80
C MET A 1 -10.41 -13.57 14.58
N GLU A 2 -11.08 -12.67 13.93
CA GLU A 2 -11.83 -12.98 12.73
C GLU A 2 -10.88 -13.31 11.59
N LYS A 3 -11.17 -14.39 10.86
CA LYS A 3 -10.44 -14.69 9.64
C LYS A 3 -10.83 -13.66 8.57
N PRO A 4 -9.88 -13.20 7.76
CA PRO A 4 -10.25 -12.34 6.64
C PRO A 4 -11.20 -13.09 5.71
N ASN A 5 -12.22 -12.39 5.22
CA ASN A 5 -13.22 -12.97 4.36
C ASN A 5 -12.71 -13.22 2.94
N ILE A 6 -11.69 -12.47 2.55
CA ILE A 6 -11.17 -12.49 1.19
C ILE A 6 -9.69 -12.82 1.21
N LYS A 7 -9.33 -13.92 0.57
CA LYS A 7 -7.93 -14.23 0.29
C LYS A 7 -7.54 -13.47 -0.98
N TRP A 8 -6.66 -12.49 -0.83
CA TRP A 8 -6.26 -11.61 -1.91
C TRP A 8 -5.07 -12.14 -2.70
N TYR A 9 -4.15 -12.79 -2.00
CA TYR A 9 -2.93 -13.33 -2.58
C TYR A 9 -2.43 -14.51 -1.76
N GLU A 10 -1.88 -15.51 -2.41
CA GLU A 10 -1.23 -16.64 -1.72
C GLU A 10 -0.16 -17.25 -2.60
N ASP A 11 1.02 -17.43 -2.03
CA ASP A 11 2.07 -18.26 -2.60
C ASP A 11 2.73 -19.09 -1.50
N ASP A 12 3.88 -19.70 -1.78
CA ASP A 12 4.57 -20.55 -0.80
C ASP A 12 5.16 -19.73 0.36
N GLU A 13 5.34 -18.44 0.19
CA GLU A 13 6.00 -17.58 1.16
C GLU A 13 5.06 -16.63 1.90
N LEU A 14 3.92 -16.27 1.30
CA LEU A 14 3.09 -15.19 1.80
C LEU A 14 1.62 -15.42 1.48
N THR A 15 0.75 -15.15 2.46
CA THR A 15 -0.69 -15.05 2.25
C THR A 15 -1.16 -13.66 2.69
N ILE A 16 -1.98 -13.02 1.87
CA ILE A 16 -2.59 -11.72 2.15
C ILE A 16 -4.10 -11.88 2.14
N GLY A 17 -4.75 -11.46 3.22
CA GLY A 17 -6.21 -11.51 3.32
C GLY A 17 -6.79 -10.19 3.81
N PHE A 18 -8.01 -9.88 3.37
CA PHE A 18 -8.75 -8.69 3.77
C PHE A 18 -10.13 -9.07 4.32
N SER A 19 -10.65 -8.23 5.22
CA SER A 19 -11.99 -8.42 5.77
C SER A 19 -13.08 -8.21 4.73
N GLU A 20 -12.82 -7.36 3.73
CA GLU A 20 -13.72 -7.07 2.62
C GLU A 20 -12.90 -6.57 1.43
N ALA A 21 -13.53 -6.41 0.28
CA ALA A 21 -12.86 -5.86 -0.89
C ALA A 21 -12.41 -4.42 -0.59
N PRO A 22 -11.12 -4.09 -0.71
CA PRO A 22 -10.65 -2.75 -0.47
C PRO A 22 -11.27 -1.75 -1.46
N HIS A 23 -11.62 -0.57 -0.95
CA HIS A 23 -12.17 0.50 -1.77
C HIS A 23 -11.33 1.76 -1.58
N VAL A 24 -10.60 2.14 -2.62
CA VAL A 24 -9.70 3.30 -2.63
C VAL A 24 -10.13 4.24 -3.73
N CYS A 25 -10.20 5.53 -3.41
CA CYS A 25 -10.63 6.56 -4.35
C CYS A 25 -9.61 7.69 -4.43
N VAL A 26 -9.66 8.40 -5.56
CA VAL A 26 -8.94 9.66 -5.72
C VAL A 26 -9.74 10.77 -5.04
N ARG A 27 -9.05 11.65 -4.34
CA ARG A 27 -9.66 12.84 -3.75
C ARG A 27 -9.66 13.97 -4.78
N TYR A 28 -10.78 14.68 -4.89
CA TYR A 28 -10.89 15.76 -5.86
C TYR A 28 -10.96 17.12 -5.17
N ILE A 29 -10.29 18.11 -5.75
CA ILE A 29 -10.41 19.51 -5.34
C ILE A 29 -11.70 20.03 -5.96
N LEU A 30 -12.64 20.47 -5.11
CA LEU A 30 -13.92 21.05 -5.54
C LEU A 30 -13.87 22.56 -5.44
N PRO A 31 -14.74 23.29 -6.16
CA PRO A 31 -14.81 24.75 -6.03
C PRO A 31 -15.07 25.21 -4.60
N SER A 32 -15.77 24.38 -3.80
CA SER A 32 -16.06 24.65 -2.39
C SER A 32 -14.96 24.25 -1.43
N SER A 33 -13.87 23.65 -1.90
CA SER A 33 -12.77 23.19 -1.04
C SER A 33 -12.07 24.38 -0.39
N THR A 34 -11.83 24.28 0.91
CA THR A 34 -11.06 25.28 1.65
C THR A 34 -9.58 25.20 1.28
N PRO A 35 -8.78 26.27 1.55
CA PRO A 35 -7.34 26.21 1.32
C PRO A 35 -6.63 25.06 2.04
N ASP A 36 -7.05 24.75 3.27
CA ASP A 36 -6.49 23.63 4.03
C ASP A 36 -6.85 22.28 3.41
N GLU A 37 -8.09 22.13 2.92
CA GLU A 37 -8.50 20.93 2.20
C GLU A 37 -7.70 20.74 0.91
N VAL A 38 -7.50 21.81 0.14
CA VAL A 38 -6.70 21.80 -1.09
C VAL A 38 -5.26 21.32 -0.78
N LYS A 39 -4.66 21.87 0.26
CA LYS A 39 -3.31 21.50 0.68
C LYS A 39 -3.24 20.03 1.06
N SER A 40 -4.22 19.55 1.84
CA SER A 40 -4.30 18.14 2.25
C SER A 40 -4.45 17.21 1.04
N ILE A 41 -5.33 17.55 0.10
CA ILE A 41 -5.57 16.74 -1.10
C ILE A 41 -4.33 16.65 -1.98
N LYS A 42 -3.61 17.76 -2.12
CA LYS A 42 -2.36 17.77 -2.90
C LYS A 42 -1.28 16.89 -2.27
N LYS A 43 -1.21 16.86 -0.96
CA LYS A 43 -0.24 16.05 -0.23
C LYS A 43 -0.64 14.58 -0.20
N TYR A 44 -1.94 14.29 0.01
CA TYR A 44 -2.49 12.95 0.13
C TYR A 44 -3.69 12.80 -0.82
N PRO A 45 -3.45 12.54 -2.11
CA PRO A 45 -4.53 12.55 -3.11
C PRO A 45 -5.44 11.32 -3.09
N PHE A 46 -5.15 10.31 -2.28
CA PHE A 46 -5.93 9.08 -2.24
C PHE A 46 -6.51 8.85 -0.86
N ILE A 47 -7.65 8.15 -0.82
CA ILE A 47 -8.36 7.90 0.43
C ILE A 47 -8.94 6.48 0.44
N CYS A 48 -8.78 5.81 1.58
CA CYS A 48 -9.41 4.52 1.82
C CYS A 48 -10.86 4.73 2.28
N LYS A 49 -11.82 4.15 1.57
CA LYS A 49 -13.24 4.35 1.81
C LYS A 49 -13.86 3.32 2.74
N THR A 50 -13.12 2.31 3.14
CA THR A 50 -13.61 1.24 4.01
C THR A 50 -12.69 1.09 5.21
N THR A 51 -13.23 0.60 6.32
CA THR A 51 -12.41 0.13 7.41
C THR A 51 -11.94 -1.27 7.04
N LEU A 52 -10.64 -1.42 6.80
CA LEU A 52 -10.07 -2.62 6.22
C LEU A 52 -9.21 -3.34 7.26
N LYS A 53 -9.61 -4.57 7.60
CA LYS A 53 -8.77 -5.45 8.41
C LYS A 53 -7.87 -6.23 7.46
N VAL A 54 -6.57 -6.16 7.71
CA VAL A 54 -5.55 -6.81 6.88
C VAL A 54 -4.87 -7.89 7.70
N LYS A 55 -4.72 -9.05 7.10
CA LYS A 55 -3.96 -10.16 7.70
C LYS A 55 -2.89 -10.60 6.72
N LEU A 56 -1.66 -10.57 7.19
CA LEU A 56 -0.49 -11.05 6.43
C LEU A 56 0.07 -12.26 7.17
N PHE A 57 0.31 -13.34 6.43
CA PHE A 57 0.94 -14.52 6.99
C PHE A 57 2.25 -14.77 6.26
N ASP A 58 3.36 -14.69 7.01
CA ASP A 58 4.70 -15.02 6.51
C ASP A 58 4.95 -16.50 6.78
N HIS A 59 4.90 -17.32 5.73
CA HIS A 59 5.05 -18.76 5.84
C HIS A 59 6.47 -19.18 6.23
N GLU A 60 7.47 -18.40 5.84
CA GLU A 60 8.87 -18.74 6.17
C GLU A 60 9.13 -18.61 7.67
N LYS A 61 8.65 -17.53 8.28
CA LYS A 61 8.85 -17.23 9.70
C LYS A 61 7.71 -17.73 10.57
N GLU A 62 6.64 -18.23 9.95
CA GLU A 62 5.41 -18.63 10.64
C GLU A 62 4.84 -17.50 11.51
N GLU A 63 4.91 -16.27 11.02
CA GLU A 63 4.43 -15.08 11.70
C GLU A 63 3.19 -14.50 11.04
N ILE A 64 2.27 -14.01 11.86
CA ILE A 64 1.04 -13.36 11.42
C ILE A 64 1.10 -11.90 11.81
N TYR A 65 0.82 -11.02 10.85
CA TYR A 65 0.70 -9.59 11.08
C TYR A 65 -0.73 -9.17 10.81
N ASP A 66 -1.38 -8.60 11.82
CA ASP A 66 -2.75 -8.10 11.72
C ASP A 66 -2.76 -6.60 11.95
N PHE A 67 -3.47 -5.87 11.12
CA PHE A 67 -3.70 -4.46 11.37
C PHE A 67 -5.01 -3.99 10.75
N ILE A 68 -5.47 -2.82 11.19
CA ILE A 68 -6.71 -2.22 10.71
C ILE A 68 -6.38 -0.87 10.11
N ILE A 69 -6.74 -0.69 8.84
CA ILE A 69 -6.65 0.62 8.19
C ILE A 69 -8.02 1.26 8.33
N PRO A 70 -8.12 2.41 9.03
CA PRO A 70 -9.42 3.02 9.28
C PRO A 70 -9.99 3.66 8.01
N LYS A 71 -11.31 3.63 7.90
CA LYS A 71 -12.00 4.41 6.88
C LYS A 71 -11.59 5.88 7.00
N GLY A 72 -11.27 6.49 5.86
CA GLY A 72 -10.82 7.87 5.83
C GLY A 72 -9.31 8.06 5.84
N TYR A 73 -8.54 6.98 5.94
CA TYR A 73 -7.09 7.08 5.86
C TYR A 73 -6.68 7.61 4.48
N CYS A 74 -5.92 8.70 4.47
CA CYS A 74 -5.42 9.34 3.26
C CYS A 74 -3.94 9.04 3.06
N PHE A 75 -3.51 8.85 1.83
CA PHE A 75 -2.12 8.51 1.51
C PHE A 75 -1.69 9.13 0.18
N ASP A 76 -0.39 9.15 -0.06
CA ASP A 76 0.19 9.82 -1.22
C ASP A 76 0.31 8.94 -2.47
N GLY A 77 0.01 7.68 -2.38
CA GLY A 77 0.06 6.77 -3.51
C GLY A 77 1.31 5.91 -3.56
N ALA A 78 1.70 5.40 -2.41
CA ALA A 78 2.96 4.73 -2.17
C ALA A 78 4.13 5.71 -2.23
N SER A 79 5.22 5.33 -1.65
CA SER A 79 6.45 6.11 -1.63
C SER A 79 7.17 6.08 -2.98
N ILE A 80 6.42 6.14 -4.05
CA ILE A 80 6.94 6.06 -5.42
C ILE A 80 7.10 7.47 -5.97
N PRO A 81 8.29 7.85 -6.46
CA PRO A 81 8.48 9.16 -7.06
C PRO A 81 7.48 9.43 -8.20
N LYS A 82 7.01 10.67 -8.30
CA LYS A 82 5.95 11.02 -9.26
C LYS A 82 6.29 10.71 -10.71
N PHE A 83 7.56 10.75 -11.09
CA PHE A 83 7.94 10.44 -12.47
C PHE A 83 7.66 8.97 -12.84
N PHE A 84 7.63 8.06 -11.85
CA PHE A 84 7.24 6.68 -12.09
C PHE A 84 5.75 6.53 -12.34
N HIS A 85 4.93 7.47 -11.88
CA HIS A 85 3.49 7.45 -12.15
C HIS A 85 3.20 7.51 -13.66
N ARG A 86 4.07 8.16 -14.43
CA ARG A 86 3.95 8.20 -15.89
C ARG A 86 4.25 6.85 -16.52
N VAL A 87 5.20 6.10 -15.95
CA VAL A 87 5.60 4.77 -16.43
C VAL A 87 4.51 3.75 -16.16
N ILE A 88 3.81 3.90 -15.04
CA ILE A 88 2.74 2.98 -14.62
C ILE A 88 1.43 3.30 -15.34
N GLY A 89 1.32 4.52 -15.87
CA GLY A 89 0.10 5.03 -16.46
C GLY A 89 -0.66 5.92 -15.47
N ALA A 90 -1.24 6.99 -16.02
CA ALA A 90 -1.98 7.96 -15.21
C ALA A 90 -3.30 7.41 -14.68
N ASN A 91 -3.77 6.33 -15.24
CA ASN A 91 -4.98 5.67 -14.78
C ASN A 91 -4.64 4.71 -13.68
N THR A 92 -5.09 5.08 -12.54
CA THR A 92 -4.99 4.29 -11.35
C THR A 92 -5.92 3.10 -11.45
N ASP A 93 -5.37 1.97 -11.79
CA ASP A 93 -6.03 0.71 -11.52
C ASP A 93 -6.23 0.64 -10.00
N ASN A 94 -7.44 0.35 -9.55
CA ASN A 94 -7.76 0.23 -8.13
C ASN A 94 -6.86 -0.76 -7.41
N LYS A 95 -6.47 -1.84 -8.08
CA LYS A 95 -5.57 -2.84 -7.48
C LYS A 95 -4.18 -2.28 -7.23
N PHE A 96 -3.70 -1.41 -8.11
CA PHE A 96 -2.45 -0.70 -7.88
C PHE A 96 -2.56 0.23 -6.66
N LEU A 97 -3.67 0.94 -6.53
CA LEU A 97 -3.91 1.81 -5.38
C LEU A 97 -4.02 1.01 -4.08
N ILE A 98 -4.54 -0.21 -4.14
CA ILE A 98 -4.59 -1.10 -2.98
C ILE A 98 -3.18 -1.48 -2.55
N ALA A 99 -2.30 -1.80 -3.50
CA ALA A 99 -0.89 -2.07 -3.21
C ALA A 99 -0.22 -0.87 -2.54
N ALA A 100 -0.47 0.33 -3.07
CA ALA A 100 0.04 1.58 -2.52
C ALA A 100 -0.48 1.84 -1.11
N LEU A 101 -1.77 1.62 -0.88
CA LEU A 101 -2.42 1.78 0.42
C LEU A 101 -1.73 0.92 1.49
N ILE A 102 -1.60 -0.36 1.23
CA ILE A 102 -1.03 -1.31 2.19
C ILE A 102 0.44 -0.98 2.45
N HIS A 103 1.19 -0.68 1.41
CA HIS A 103 2.60 -0.33 1.55
C HIS A 103 2.79 0.95 2.36
N ASP A 104 2.03 2.01 2.06
CA ASP A 104 2.12 3.27 2.79
C ASP A 104 1.77 3.07 4.27
N TRP A 105 0.73 2.31 4.56
CA TRP A 105 0.38 1.99 5.94
C TRP A 105 1.51 1.26 6.67
N MET A 106 2.09 0.25 6.03
CA MET A 106 3.19 -0.50 6.63
C MET A 106 4.43 0.36 6.86
N CYS A 107 4.72 1.29 5.96
CA CYS A 107 5.83 2.23 6.12
C CYS A 107 5.62 3.19 7.30
N GLU A 108 4.41 3.73 7.42
CA GLU A 108 4.08 4.67 8.50
C GLU A 108 3.98 3.99 9.86
N HIS A 109 3.67 2.70 9.89
CA HIS A 109 3.40 1.95 11.12
C HIS A 109 4.32 0.74 11.28
N HIS A 110 5.52 0.78 10.69
CA HIS A 110 6.42 -0.37 10.73
C HIS A 110 6.80 -0.78 12.16
N ASP A 111 6.92 0.19 13.08
CA ASP A 111 7.20 -0.08 14.48
C ASP A 111 6.05 -0.82 15.17
N CYS A 112 4.81 -0.50 14.78
CA CYS A 112 3.61 -1.12 15.36
C CYS A 112 3.29 -2.47 14.75
N VAL A 113 3.56 -2.64 13.46
CA VAL A 113 3.29 -3.89 12.74
C VAL A 113 4.39 -4.90 12.98
N GLY A 114 5.58 -4.45 13.37
CA GLY A 114 6.70 -5.34 13.66
C GLY A 114 7.33 -5.95 12.42
N ASN A 115 7.13 -5.34 11.25
CA ASN A 115 7.70 -5.82 10.00
C ASN A 115 9.00 -5.09 9.69
N ASP A 116 9.83 -5.70 8.85
CA ASP A 116 11.01 -5.08 8.31
C ASP A 116 10.79 -4.56 6.89
N ARG A 117 11.77 -3.83 6.38
CA ARG A 117 11.70 -3.26 5.04
C ARG A 117 11.58 -4.34 3.96
N ALA A 118 12.33 -5.42 4.10
CA ALA A 118 12.32 -6.51 3.14
C ALA A 118 10.93 -7.17 3.07
N PHE A 119 10.30 -7.37 4.22
CA PHE A 119 8.96 -7.94 4.27
C PHE A 119 7.92 -7.01 3.64
N SER A 120 7.98 -5.72 3.93
CA SER A 120 7.04 -4.77 3.33
C SER A 120 7.20 -4.67 1.81
N SER A 121 8.43 -4.75 1.32
CA SER A 121 8.70 -4.79 -0.13
C SER A 121 8.15 -6.06 -0.77
N LYS A 122 8.26 -7.18 -0.08
CA LYS A 122 7.71 -8.46 -0.52
C LYS A 122 6.19 -8.41 -0.63
N VAL A 123 5.52 -7.82 0.38
CA VAL A 123 4.07 -7.62 0.37
C VAL A 123 3.67 -6.71 -0.78
N PHE A 124 4.36 -5.60 -0.95
CA PHE A 124 4.09 -4.65 -2.04
C PHE A 124 4.22 -5.32 -3.41
N ASN A 125 5.30 -6.09 -3.63
CA ASN A 125 5.51 -6.80 -4.88
C ASN A 125 4.39 -7.82 -5.17
N ALA A 126 3.94 -8.55 -4.15
CA ALA A 126 2.84 -9.51 -4.27
C ALA A 126 1.54 -8.79 -4.68
N LEU A 127 1.25 -7.65 -4.07
CA LEU A 127 0.07 -6.86 -4.39
C LEU A 127 0.13 -6.26 -5.80
N LEU A 128 1.32 -5.87 -6.26
CA LEU A 128 1.52 -5.43 -7.63
C LEU A 128 1.29 -6.56 -8.64
N GLU A 129 1.66 -7.76 -8.28
CA GLU A 129 1.42 -8.94 -9.12
C GLU A 129 -0.08 -9.17 -9.31
N VAL A 130 -0.86 -9.03 -8.25
CA VAL A 130 -2.33 -9.11 -8.32
C VAL A 130 -2.89 -8.00 -9.22
N SER A 131 -2.27 -6.84 -9.23
CA SER A 131 -2.73 -5.71 -10.05
C SER A 131 -2.41 -5.86 -11.55
N GLU A 132 -1.73 -6.94 -11.91
CA GLU A 132 -1.34 -7.23 -13.31
C GLU A 132 -0.40 -6.17 -13.89
N VAL A 133 0.39 -5.52 -13.05
CA VAL A 133 1.40 -4.58 -13.50
C VAL A 133 2.50 -5.34 -14.24
N ASN A 134 2.91 -4.79 -15.39
CA ASN A 134 3.98 -5.35 -16.20
C ASN A 134 5.22 -5.68 -15.35
N PRO A 135 5.86 -6.86 -15.53
CA PRO A 135 7.02 -7.25 -14.72
C PRO A 135 8.16 -6.23 -14.70
N PHE A 136 8.42 -5.55 -15.81
CA PHE A 136 9.44 -4.52 -15.87
C PHE A 136 9.06 -3.31 -15.00
N LYS A 137 7.81 -2.87 -15.07
CA LYS A 137 7.30 -1.79 -14.24
C LYS A 137 7.35 -2.18 -12.76
N ARG A 138 7.00 -3.43 -12.44
CA ARG A 138 7.10 -3.94 -11.05
C ARG A 138 8.52 -3.87 -10.53
N PHE A 139 9.48 -4.27 -11.34
CA PHE A 139 10.89 -4.20 -10.99
C PHE A 139 11.31 -2.78 -10.66
N LEU A 140 10.97 -1.82 -11.53
CA LEU A 140 11.29 -0.42 -11.31
C LEU A 140 10.64 0.13 -10.04
N MET A 141 9.37 -0.19 -9.81
CA MET A 141 8.64 0.26 -8.63
C MET A 141 9.22 -0.31 -7.35
N LYS A 142 9.54 -1.59 -7.34
CA LYS A 142 10.16 -2.25 -6.19
C LYS A 142 11.48 -1.60 -5.80
N HIS A 143 12.35 -1.31 -6.76
CA HIS A 143 13.63 -0.67 -6.50
C HIS A 143 13.47 0.77 -6.03
N SER A 144 12.54 1.52 -6.61
CA SER A 144 12.25 2.89 -6.17
C SER A 144 11.75 2.94 -4.74
N VAL A 145 10.86 2.04 -4.38
CA VAL A 145 10.33 1.95 -3.02
C VAL A 145 11.44 1.62 -2.02
N ASN A 146 12.33 0.69 -2.35
CA ASN A 146 13.47 0.37 -1.49
C ASN A 146 14.37 1.58 -1.25
N ILE A 147 14.71 2.31 -2.30
CA ILE A 147 15.53 3.52 -2.19
C ILE A 147 14.84 4.56 -1.33
N PHE A 148 13.55 4.78 -1.57
CA PHE A 148 12.76 5.75 -0.81
C PHE A 148 12.74 5.38 0.69
N GLN A 149 12.53 4.12 1.03
CA GLN A 149 12.52 3.66 2.41
C GLN A 149 13.87 3.91 3.10
N ILE A 150 14.97 3.68 2.40
CA ILE A 150 16.31 3.98 2.92
C ILE A 150 16.43 5.47 3.22
N PHE A 151 16.01 6.34 2.31
CA PHE A 151 16.04 7.79 2.51
C PHE A 151 15.12 8.25 3.65
N GLN A 152 14.05 7.52 3.93
CA GLN A 152 13.16 7.81 5.07
C GLN A 152 13.72 7.28 6.40
N GLY A 153 14.90 6.68 6.38
CA GLY A 153 15.55 6.18 7.58
C GLY A 153 14.99 4.85 8.09
N TRP A 154 14.21 4.16 7.29
CA TRP A 154 13.76 2.81 7.63
C TRP A 154 14.88 1.82 7.32
N ASP A 155 15.61 1.51 8.35
CA ASP A 155 16.80 0.70 8.28
C ASP A 155 16.50 -0.75 8.58
N GLU A 156 17.24 -1.65 7.94
CA GLU A 156 17.18 -3.07 8.23
C GLU A 156 18.15 -3.46 9.33
N THR A 157 17.96 -2.94 10.44
CA THR A 157 18.82 -3.39 11.54
C THR A 157 18.44 -4.79 12.00
#